data_4ae99d4a864734c606fa6d1a0aabff32
#
_entry.id   4ae99d4a864734c606fa6d1a0aabff32
#
_cell.length_a   1.000
_cell.length_b   1.000
_cell.length_c   1.000
_cell.angle_alpha   90.00
_cell.angle_beta   90.00
_cell.angle_gamma   90.00
#
_symmetry.space_group_name_H-M   'P 1'
#
loop_
_entity.id
_entity.type
_entity.pdbx_description
1 polymer ?
#
loop_
_entity_poly.entity_id
_entity_poly.type
_entity_poly.pdbx_seq_one_letter_code
_entity_poly.pdbx_strand_id
1 'polypeptide(L)'
;CTLKWLNTVVGQCRILISNEENSMWYNGLLDLSVMQLILVALGLTHITIISVTLYLHRHSAHNSLDLHPVLAHFFRFWLWLTTAQNTKQWTAIHRKHHAKCETEEDPHSPVILGVRKVLFEGAELYDEAGTPETLERYGQRTPEDWVENNVYSRYKLLGIQLMAVIDLLLFGVHGIWTNKKQPTTRNTKPKKRKN
;
A
#
# COMPACT_ATOMS: atom_id res chain seq x y z
N CYS A 1 -12.60 4.05 55.26
CA CYS A 1 -11.29 4.02 54.60
C CYS A 1 -11.27 3.15 53.31
N THR A 2 -12.03 2.08 53.23
CA THR A 2 -12.03 1.12 52.12
C THR A 2 -12.61 1.66 50.79
N LEU A 3 -13.65 2.48 50.83
CA LEU A 3 -14.28 3.04 49.61
C LEU A 3 -13.38 4.04 48.85
N LYS A 4 -12.57 4.82 49.58
CA LYS A 4 -11.64 5.76 48.95
C LYS A 4 -10.51 5.03 48.21
N TRP A 5 -10.05 3.90 48.73
CA TRP A 5 -9.02 3.08 48.12
C TRP A 5 -9.51 2.39 46.82
N LEU A 6 -10.74 1.85 46.86
CA LEU A 6 -11.37 1.25 45.69
C LEU A 6 -11.55 2.27 44.55
N ASN A 7 -12.01 3.49 44.84
CA ASN A 7 -12.18 4.54 43.82
C ASN A 7 -10.84 5.00 43.21
N THR A 8 -9.77 4.99 44.02
CA THR A 8 -8.43 5.31 43.48
C THR A 8 -7.88 4.21 42.58
N VAL A 9 -8.06 2.94 42.95
CA VAL A 9 -7.64 1.79 42.11
C VAL A 9 -8.44 1.71 40.82
N VAL A 10 -9.77 1.85 40.89
CA VAL A 10 -10.67 1.88 39.70
C VAL A 10 -10.34 3.08 38.80
N GLY A 11 -10.04 4.24 39.37
CA GLY A 11 -9.62 5.43 38.63
C GLY A 11 -8.29 5.23 37.91
N GLN A 12 -7.28 4.61 38.59
CA GLN A 12 -6.00 4.27 37.96
C GLN A 12 -6.14 3.20 36.86
N CYS A 13 -6.94 2.13 37.10
CA CYS A 13 -7.23 1.16 36.05
C CYS A 13 -7.90 1.80 34.83
N ARG A 14 -8.85 2.69 35.04
CA ARG A 14 -9.55 3.39 33.93
C ARG A 14 -8.58 4.30 33.15
N ILE A 15 -7.66 4.98 33.82
CA ILE A 15 -6.63 5.82 33.18
C ILE A 15 -5.63 4.95 32.40
N LEU A 16 -5.22 3.80 32.94
CA LEU A 16 -4.34 2.86 32.25
C LEU A 16 -5.00 2.27 31.00
N ILE A 17 -6.25 1.82 31.11
CA ILE A 17 -7.02 1.29 29.97
C ILE A 17 -7.21 2.35 28.90
N SER A 18 -7.58 3.59 29.26
CA SER A 18 -7.75 4.69 28.29
C SER A 18 -6.43 5.13 27.64
N ASN A 19 -5.31 5.03 28.35
CA ASN A 19 -3.99 5.32 27.80
C ASN A 19 -3.51 4.20 26.85
N GLU A 20 -3.79 2.94 27.15
CA GLU A 20 -3.49 1.82 26.25
C GLU A 20 -4.36 1.86 24.98
N GLU A 21 -5.66 2.13 25.08
CA GLU A 21 -6.52 2.30 23.92
C GLU A 21 -6.06 3.46 23.03
N ASN A 22 -5.75 4.63 23.60
CA ASN A 22 -5.22 5.74 22.82
C ASN A 22 -3.84 5.44 22.23
N SER A 23 -2.99 4.68 22.93
CA SER A 23 -1.69 4.22 22.43
C SER A 23 -1.85 3.29 21.22
N MET A 24 -2.82 2.38 21.24
CA MET A 24 -3.04 1.41 20.18
C MET A 24 -3.50 2.07 18.86
N TRP A 25 -4.37 3.08 18.92
CA TRP A 25 -4.79 3.84 17.74
C TRP A 25 -3.64 4.64 17.10
N TYR A 26 -2.70 5.13 17.92
CA TYR A 26 -1.55 5.89 17.42
C TYR A 26 -0.40 5.02 16.94
N ASN A 27 -0.09 3.94 17.64
CA ASN A 27 1.11 3.13 17.41
C ASN A 27 0.82 1.86 16.60
N GLY A 28 -0.45 1.44 16.48
CA GLY A 28 -0.83 0.16 15.92
C GLY A 28 -0.41 -1.02 16.80
N LEU A 29 -0.66 -2.23 16.30
CA LEU A 29 -0.33 -3.47 16.99
C LEU A 29 1.17 -3.73 17.14
N LEU A 30 1.99 -3.20 16.20
CA LEU A 30 3.42 -3.49 16.17
C LEU A 30 4.30 -2.47 16.92
N ASP A 31 3.75 -1.31 17.30
CA ASP A 31 4.47 -0.22 17.99
C ASP A 31 5.89 0.03 17.44
N LEU A 32 6.00 0.20 16.13
CA LEU A 32 7.28 0.32 15.44
C LEU A 32 7.88 1.72 15.60
N SER A 33 9.19 1.79 15.74
CA SER A 33 9.94 3.04 15.62
C SER A 33 9.89 3.59 14.20
N VAL A 34 10.15 4.88 14.02
CA VAL A 34 10.19 5.55 12.71
C VAL A 34 11.11 4.84 11.72
N MET A 35 12.30 4.42 12.19
CA MET A 35 13.24 3.69 11.34
C MET A 35 12.68 2.34 10.87
N GLN A 36 12.02 1.60 11.76
CA GLN A 36 11.38 0.34 11.41
C GLN A 36 10.23 0.54 10.42
N LEU A 37 9.40 1.59 10.59
CA LEU A 37 8.35 1.95 9.63
C LEU A 37 8.92 2.26 8.24
N ILE A 38 10.03 3.02 8.17
CA ILE A 38 10.72 3.30 6.90
C ILE A 38 11.21 1.99 6.26
N LEU A 39 11.83 1.10 7.01
CA LEU A 39 12.31 -0.19 6.49
C LEU A 39 11.16 -1.08 6.01
N VAL A 40 10.04 -1.13 6.74
CA VAL A 40 8.84 -1.84 6.30
C VAL A 40 8.28 -1.25 5.01
N ALA A 41 8.12 0.08 4.95
CA ALA A 41 7.63 0.75 3.75
C ALA A 41 8.53 0.49 2.53
N LEU A 42 9.85 0.56 2.70
CA LEU A 42 10.81 0.21 1.65
C LEU A 42 10.69 -1.26 1.22
N GLY A 43 10.52 -2.18 2.18
CA GLY A 43 10.32 -3.61 1.90
C GLY A 43 9.05 -3.88 1.10
N LEU A 44 7.91 -3.32 1.52
CA LEU A 44 6.62 -3.45 0.83
C LEU A 44 6.67 -2.83 -0.59
N THR A 45 7.29 -1.66 -0.72
CA THR A 45 7.53 -1.02 -2.01
C THR A 45 8.38 -1.90 -2.91
N HIS A 46 9.43 -2.52 -2.37
CA HIS A 46 10.31 -3.40 -3.14
C HIS A 46 9.58 -4.65 -3.65
N ILE A 47 8.73 -5.27 -2.83
CA ILE A 47 7.87 -6.40 -3.25
C ILE A 47 6.94 -5.95 -4.40
N THR A 48 6.37 -4.74 -4.30
CA THR A 48 5.49 -4.19 -5.34
C THR A 48 6.25 -3.97 -6.66
N ILE A 49 7.46 -3.40 -6.61
CA ILE A 49 8.33 -3.21 -7.79
C ILE A 49 8.69 -4.56 -8.43
N ILE A 50 9.05 -5.56 -7.63
CA ILE A 50 9.33 -6.93 -8.11
C ILE A 50 8.07 -7.50 -8.78
N SER A 51 6.90 -7.35 -8.17
CA SER A 51 5.64 -7.85 -8.73
C SER A 51 5.30 -7.20 -10.07
N VAL A 52 5.46 -5.90 -10.21
CA VAL A 52 5.29 -5.20 -11.50
C VAL A 52 6.31 -5.70 -12.51
N THR A 53 7.59 -5.78 -12.14
CA THR A 53 8.68 -6.11 -13.07
C THR A 53 8.62 -7.56 -13.54
N LEU A 54 8.43 -8.51 -12.63
CA LEU A 54 8.45 -9.93 -12.98
C LEU A 54 7.11 -10.39 -13.55
N TYR A 55 6.01 -10.02 -12.90
CA TYR A 55 4.70 -10.53 -13.30
C TYR A 55 4.05 -9.69 -14.40
N LEU A 56 3.82 -8.39 -14.21
CA LEU A 56 3.13 -7.58 -15.24
C LEU A 56 4.02 -7.38 -16.47
N HIS A 57 5.27 -6.97 -16.28
CA HIS A 57 6.14 -6.61 -17.38
C HIS A 57 6.71 -7.85 -18.10
N ARG A 58 7.47 -8.72 -17.41
CA ARG A 58 8.17 -9.83 -18.05
C ARG A 58 7.26 -11.01 -18.37
N HIS A 59 6.42 -11.44 -17.42
CA HIS A 59 5.57 -12.60 -17.61
C HIS A 59 4.35 -12.25 -18.46
N SER A 60 3.58 -11.23 -18.08
CA SER A 60 2.30 -10.93 -18.73
C SER A 60 2.46 -10.13 -20.03
N ALA A 61 3.22 -9.02 -20.05
CA ALA A 61 3.32 -8.17 -21.23
C ALA A 61 4.25 -8.74 -22.30
N HIS A 62 5.46 -9.13 -21.94
CA HIS A 62 6.47 -9.57 -22.90
C HIS A 62 6.58 -11.07 -23.11
N ASN A 63 5.93 -11.89 -22.29
CA ASN A 63 6.04 -13.36 -22.30
C ASN A 63 7.51 -13.85 -22.32
N SER A 64 8.39 -13.11 -21.64
CA SER A 64 9.83 -13.39 -21.59
C SER A 64 10.23 -14.23 -20.36
N LEU A 65 9.26 -14.48 -19.48
CA LEU A 65 9.45 -15.25 -18.25
C LEU A 65 8.20 -16.08 -17.97
N ASP A 66 8.39 -17.39 -17.77
CA ASP A 66 7.35 -18.28 -17.30
C ASP A 66 7.40 -18.39 -15.77
N LEU A 67 6.33 -17.97 -15.11
CA LEU A 67 6.21 -18.05 -13.67
C LEU A 67 5.38 -19.26 -13.26
N HIS A 68 5.80 -19.93 -12.17
CA HIS A 68 4.98 -20.96 -11.57
C HIS A 68 3.60 -20.37 -11.18
N PRO A 69 2.47 -21.08 -11.40
CA PRO A 69 1.12 -20.55 -11.19
C PRO A 69 0.89 -19.96 -9.80
N VAL A 70 1.43 -20.59 -8.74
CA VAL A 70 1.33 -20.10 -7.37
C VAL A 70 2.00 -18.74 -7.21
N LEU A 71 3.19 -18.56 -7.80
CA LEU A 71 3.93 -17.31 -7.73
C LEU A 71 3.25 -16.21 -8.56
N ALA A 72 2.74 -16.55 -9.74
CA ALA A 72 1.94 -15.64 -10.56
C ALA A 72 0.68 -15.16 -9.83
N HIS A 73 -0.01 -16.08 -9.12
CA HIS A 73 -1.17 -15.73 -8.32
C HIS A 73 -0.82 -14.85 -7.11
N PHE A 74 0.30 -15.12 -6.43
CA PHE A 74 0.80 -14.26 -5.35
C PHE A 74 1.03 -12.83 -5.83
N PHE A 75 1.72 -12.63 -6.96
CA PHE A 75 1.96 -11.30 -7.51
C PHE A 75 0.67 -10.58 -7.93
N ARG A 76 -0.30 -11.30 -8.53
CA ARG A 76 -1.62 -10.75 -8.87
C ARG A 76 -2.36 -10.26 -7.62
N PHE A 77 -2.42 -11.11 -6.60
CA PHE A 77 -3.06 -10.76 -5.32
C PHE A 77 -2.37 -9.54 -4.69
N TRP A 78 -1.05 -9.52 -4.64
CA TRP A 78 -0.26 -8.42 -4.10
C TRP A 78 -0.54 -7.11 -4.83
N LEU A 79 -0.53 -7.12 -6.15
CA LEU A 79 -0.80 -5.94 -6.98
C LEU A 79 -2.24 -5.44 -6.82
N TRP A 80 -3.21 -6.32 -6.76
CA TRP A 80 -4.59 -5.94 -6.46
C TRP A 80 -4.70 -5.30 -5.08
N LEU A 81 -4.03 -5.85 -4.07
CA LEU A 81 -4.06 -5.36 -2.69
C LEU A 81 -3.40 -3.97 -2.55
N THR A 82 -2.30 -3.72 -3.26
CA THR A 82 -1.45 -2.53 -3.05
C THR A 82 -1.64 -1.44 -4.09
N THR A 83 -2.07 -1.76 -5.30
CA THR A 83 -2.08 -0.82 -6.43
C THR A 83 -3.40 -0.76 -7.20
N ALA A 84 -4.37 -1.61 -6.89
CA ALA A 84 -5.61 -1.82 -7.67
C ALA A 84 -5.36 -2.14 -9.16
N GLN A 85 -4.17 -2.59 -9.53
CA GLN A 85 -3.83 -2.90 -10.92
C GLN A 85 -4.57 -4.14 -11.39
N ASN A 86 -5.24 -4.01 -12.54
CA ASN A 86 -5.83 -5.12 -13.27
C ASN A 86 -4.81 -5.64 -14.29
N THR A 87 -4.55 -6.94 -14.28
CA THR A 87 -3.55 -7.57 -15.16
C THR A 87 -3.82 -7.30 -16.62
N LYS A 88 -5.05 -7.49 -17.08
CA LYS A 88 -5.43 -7.31 -18.50
C LYS A 88 -5.27 -5.87 -18.93
N GLN A 89 -5.78 -4.93 -18.15
CA GLN A 89 -5.71 -3.50 -18.45
C GLN A 89 -4.25 -3.03 -18.51
N TRP A 90 -3.45 -3.37 -17.52
CA TRP A 90 -2.03 -2.98 -17.49
C TRP A 90 -1.26 -3.55 -18.67
N THR A 91 -1.43 -4.84 -18.94
CA THR A 91 -0.76 -5.52 -20.05
C THR A 91 -1.14 -4.93 -21.40
N ALA A 92 -2.42 -4.64 -21.61
CA ALA A 92 -2.92 -4.06 -22.85
C ALA A 92 -2.36 -2.66 -23.11
N ILE A 93 -2.38 -1.79 -22.10
CA ILE A 93 -1.85 -0.43 -22.20
C ILE A 93 -0.34 -0.44 -22.42
N HIS A 94 0.38 -1.29 -21.71
CA HIS A 94 1.83 -1.44 -21.86
C HIS A 94 2.23 -1.94 -23.27
N ARG A 95 1.52 -2.92 -23.79
CA ARG A 95 1.74 -3.42 -25.17
C ARG A 95 1.35 -2.36 -26.23
N LYS A 96 0.29 -1.58 -26.00
CA LYS A 96 -0.06 -0.45 -26.85
C LYS A 96 1.04 0.61 -26.86
N HIS A 97 1.58 0.94 -25.69
CA HIS A 97 2.73 1.85 -25.59
C HIS A 97 3.91 1.36 -26.45
N HIS A 98 4.31 0.09 -26.33
CA HIS A 98 5.37 -0.46 -27.16
C HIS A 98 5.08 -0.45 -28.66
N ALA A 99 3.81 -0.70 -29.04
CA ALA A 99 3.41 -0.72 -30.44
C ALA A 99 3.28 0.68 -31.07
N LYS A 100 3.04 1.72 -30.25
CA LYS A 100 2.75 3.08 -30.66
C LYS A 100 3.68 4.11 -30.02
N CYS A 101 4.83 3.66 -29.55
CA CYS A 101 5.80 4.48 -28.81
C CYS A 101 6.05 5.84 -29.48
N GLU A 102 5.89 6.92 -28.71
CA GLU A 102 6.09 8.32 -29.12
C GLU A 102 5.21 8.81 -30.29
N THR A 103 4.12 8.13 -30.57
CA THR A 103 3.08 8.63 -31.50
C THR A 103 1.90 9.24 -30.73
N GLU A 104 0.97 9.91 -31.43
CA GLU A 104 -0.25 10.46 -30.84
C GLU A 104 -1.16 9.38 -30.18
N GLU A 105 -1.00 8.11 -30.59
CA GLU A 105 -1.73 6.98 -30.03
C GLU A 105 -1.05 6.37 -28.78
N ASP A 106 0.13 6.85 -28.41
CA ASP A 106 0.85 6.37 -27.22
C ASP A 106 0.14 6.84 -25.95
N PRO A 107 -0.33 5.91 -25.09
CA PRO A 107 -1.15 6.26 -23.93
C PRO A 107 -0.43 7.12 -22.87
N HIS A 108 0.88 7.13 -22.85
CA HIS A 108 1.65 7.87 -21.83
C HIS A 108 3.02 8.37 -22.33
N SER A 109 3.10 8.77 -23.59
CA SER A 109 4.33 9.36 -24.12
C SER A 109 4.67 10.71 -23.45
N PRO A 110 5.82 10.84 -22.80
CA PRO A 110 6.25 12.12 -22.24
C PRO A 110 6.63 13.13 -23.33
N VAL A 111 6.94 12.65 -24.55
CA VAL A 111 7.26 13.49 -25.69
C VAL A 111 6.01 14.19 -26.22
N ILE A 112 4.90 13.47 -26.35
CA ILE A 112 3.64 13.99 -26.88
C ILE A 112 2.84 14.74 -25.81
N LEU A 113 2.69 14.14 -24.62
CA LEU A 113 1.84 14.65 -23.54
C LEU A 113 2.56 15.62 -22.61
N GLY A 114 3.90 15.60 -22.64
CA GLY A 114 4.74 16.33 -21.70
C GLY A 114 5.00 15.55 -20.40
N VAL A 115 6.25 15.63 -19.92
CA VAL A 115 6.71 14.93 -18.71
C VAL A 115 5.82 15.23 -17.49
N ARG A 116 5.38 16.48 -17.32
CA ARG A 116 4.57 16.91 -16.20
C ARG A 116 3.22 16.19 -16.17
N LYS A 117 2.54 16.10 -17.32
CA LYS A 117 1.24 15.43 -17.43
C LYS A 117 1.37 13.94 -17.13
N VAL A 118 2.34 13.27 -17.75
CA VAL A 118 2.59 11.83 -17.49
C VAL A 118 2.92 11.55 -16.02
N LEU A 119 3.66 12.45 -15.36
CA LEU A 119 4.06 12.26 -13.97
C LEU A 119 2.92 12.48 -12.97
N PHE A 120 2.08 13.48 -13.17
CA PHE A 120 1.05 13.89 -12.19
C PHE A 120 -0.35 13.37 -12.53
N GLU A 121 -0.65 13.09 -13.79
CA GLU A 121 -1.96 12.61 -14.28
C GLU A 121 -1.85 11.18 -14.82
N GLY A 122 -0.79 10.44 -14.47
CA GLY A 122 -0.53 9.10 -15.01
C GLY A 122 -1.65 8.08 -14.72
N ALA A 123 -2.36 8.21 -13.60
CA ALA A 123 -3.49 7.34 -13.26
C ALA A 123 -4.70 7.61 -14.16
N GLU A 124 -5.01 8.87 -14.45
CA GLU A 124 -6.10 9.29 -15.34
C GLU A 124 -5.79 8.87 -16.78
N LEU A 125 -4.58 9.14 -17.27
CA LEU A 125 -4.12 8.68 -18.58
C LEU A 125 -4.23 7.17 -18.73
N TYR A 126 -3.95 6.45 -17.66
CA TYR A 126 -4.05 5.01 -17.63
C TYR A 126 -5.51 4.54 -17.75
N ASP A 127 -6.44 5.15 -17.02
CA ASP A 127 -7.86 4.83 -17.09
C ASP A 127 -8.46 5.21 -18.46
N GLU A 128 -8.10 6.36 -19.02
CA GLU A 128 -8.51 6.79 -20.37
C GLU A 128 -8.01 5.84 -21.46
N ALA A 129 -6.78 5.34 -21.35
CA ALA A 129 -6.19 4.41 -22.31
C ALA A 129 -6.80 3.00 -22.28
N GLY A 130 -7.45 2.64 -21.17
CA GLY A 130 -8.07 1.33 -20.93
C GLY A 130 -9.39 1.09 -21.68
N THR A 131 -9.50 1.54 -22.93
CA THR A 131 -10.70 1.38 -23.75
C THR A 131 -10.99 -0.10 -24.08
N PRO A 132 -12.26 -0.48 -24.32
CA PRO A 132 -12.61 -1.84 -24.76
C PRO A 132 -11.80 -2.29 -25.98
N GLU A 133 -11.59 -1.41 -26.95
CA GLU A 133 -10.77 -1.69 -28.15
C GLU A 133 -9.30 -1.99 -27.79
N THR A 134 -8.71 -1.20 -26.87
CA THR A 134 -7.34 -1.43 -26.40
C THR A 134 -7.23 -2.77 -25.68
N LEU A 135 -8.22 -3.10 -24.82
CA LEU A 135 -8.24 -4.37 -24.09
C LEU A 135 -8.41 -5.58 -25.00
N GLU A 136 -9.25 -5.48 -26.03
CA GLU A 136 -9.45 -6.56 -27.01
C GLU A 136 -8.20 -6.78 -27.86
N ARG A 137 -7.61 -5.70 -28.37
CA ARG A 137 -6.48 -5.77 -29.31
C ARG A 137 -5.17 -6.17 -28.64
N TYR A 138 -4.89 -5.65 -27.45
CA TYR A 138 -3.59 -5.79 -26.78
C TYR A 138 -3.64 -6.63 -25.48
N GLY A 139 -4.83 -6.90 -24.91
CA GLY A 139 -5.01 -7.63 -23.66
C GLY A 139 -5.07 -9.15 -23.80
N GLN A 140 -4.66 -9.72 -24.93
CA GLN A 140 -4.71 -11.15 -25.15
C GLN A 140 -3.73 -11.92 -24.28
N ARG A 141 -4.04 -13.21 -23.98
CA ARG A 141 -3.23 -14.10 -23.14
C ARG A 141 -2.98 -13.58 -21.72
N THR A 142 -3.93 -12.85 -21.19
CA THR A 142 -3.97 -12.48 -19.76
C THR A 142 -4.91 -13.42 -18.99
N PRO A 143 -4.73 -13.58 -17.67
CA PRO A 143 -5.61 -14.44 -16.89
C PRO A 143 -7.08 -13.99 -16.97
N GLU A 144 -7.96 -14.95 -17.25
CA GLU A 144 -9.43 -14.78 -17.28
C GLU A 144 -10.10 -15.79 -16.34
N ASP A 145 -9.43 -16.17 -15.26
CA ASP A 145 -9.96 -17.09 -14.27
C ASP A 145 -11.06 -16.45 -13.40
N TRP A 146 -11.73 -17.31 -12.60
CA TRP A 146 -12.83 -16.88 -11.74
C TRP A 146 -12.42 -15.78 -10.77
N VAL A 147 -11.21 -15.86 -10.20
CA VAL A 147 -10.70 -14.86 -9.23
C VAL A 147 -10.48 -13.51 -9.91
N GLU A 148 -9.89 -13.49 -11.12
CA GLU A 148 -9.72 -12.27 -11.88
C GLU A 148 -11.05 -11.59 -12.16
N ASN A 149 -12.04 -12.33 -12.66
CA ASN A 149 -13.31 -11.76 -13.10
C ASN A 149 -14.23 -11.36 -11.94
N ASN A 150 -14.23 -12.12 -10.83
CA ASN A 150 -15.19 -11.91 -9.74
C ASN A 150 -14.61 -11.15 -8.55
N VAL A 151 -13.27 -11.09 -8.40
CA VAL A 151 -12.62 -10.42 -7.27
C VAL A 151 -11.80 -9.23 -7.76
N TYR A 152 -10.74 -9.47 -8.51
CA TYR A 152 -9.77 -8.42 -8.83
C TYR A 152 -10.32 -7.35 -9.77
N SER A 153 -11.00 -7.75 -10.84
CA SER A 153 -11.58 -6.81 -11.80
C SER A 153 -12.85 -6.14 -11.26
N ARG A 154 -13.70 -6.90 -10.57
CA ARG A 154 -14.97 -6.40 -10.05
C ARG A 154 -14.81 -5.44 -8.87
N TYR A 155 -13.87 -5.74 -7.97
CA TYR A 155 -13.67 -5.01 -6.73
C TYR A 155 -12.26 -4.40 -6.66
N LYS A 156 -11.87 -3.61 -7.67
CA LYS A 156 -10.54 -3.00 -7.79
C LYS A 156 -10.13 -2.23 -6.52
N LEU A 157 -11.03 -1.40 -6.00
CA LEU A 157 -10.75 -0.53 -4.84
C LEU A 157 -10.77 -1.27 -3.51
N LEU A 158 -11.42 -2.44 -3.43
CA LEU A 158 -11.51 -3.21 -2.20
C LEU A 158 -10.12 -3.66 -1.71
N GLY A 159 -9.21 -3.99 -2.63
CA GLY A 159 -7.83 -4.34 -2.29
C GLY A 159 -7.12 -3.21 -1.56
N ILE A 160 -7.15 -2.00 -2.10
CA ILE A 160 -6.52 -0.82 -1.47
C ILE A 160 -7.19 -0.50 -0.13
N GLN A 161 -8.51 -0.58 -0.04
CA GLN A 161 -9.22 -0.36 1.22
C GLN A 161 -8.82 -1.38 2.28
N LEU A 162 -8.70 -2.66 1.90
CA LEU A 162 -8.24 -3.72 2.78
C LEU A 162 -6.79 -3.46 3.23
N MET A 163 -5.90 -3.07 2.32
CA MET A 163 -4.52 -2.72 2.67
C MET A 163 -4.46 -1.54 3.62
N ALA A 164 -5.26 -0.49 3.38
CA ALA A 164 -5.35 0.66 4.29
C ALA A 164 -5.81 0.27 5.70
N VAL A 165 -6.77 -0.66 5.81
CA VAL A 165 -7.21 -1.19 7.11
C VAL A 165 -6.10 -2.01 7.77
N ILE A 166 -5.41 -2.87 7.02
CA ILE A 166 -4.27 -3.64 7.52
C ILE A 166 -3.16 -2.71 8.03
N ASP A 167 -2.79 -1.70 7.25
CA ASP A 167 -1.77 -0.72 7.63
C ASP A 167 -2.18 0.05 8.89
N LEU A 168 -3.44 0.48 8.98
CA LEU A 168 -3.95 1.17 10.15
C LEU A 168 -3.93 0.28 11.41
N LEU A 169 -4.29 -0.99 11.29
CA LEU A 169 -4.26 -1.92 12.40
C LEU A 169 -2.83 -2.25 12.84
N LEU A 170 -1.92 -2.49 11.90
CA LEU A 170 -0.55 -2.89 12.20
C LEU A 170 0.31 -1.72 12.67
N PHE A 171 0.19 -0.56 12.02
CA PHE A 171 1.09 0.58 12.21
C PHE A 171 0.42 1.80 12.86
N GLY A 172 -0.90 1.76 13.07
CA GLY A 172 -1.68 2.87 13.62
C GLY A 172 -1.64 4.11 12.73
N VAL A 173 -2.11 5.24 13.28
CA VAL A 173 -2.10 6.54 12.59
C VAL A 173 -0.67 7.07 12.38
N HIS A 174 0.33 6.51 13.08
CA HIS A 174 1.75 6.86 12.88
C HIS A 174 2.31 6.49 11.51
N GLY A 175 1.71 5.55 10.80
CA GLY A 175 2.05 5.32 9.39
C GLY A 175 1.79 6.53 8.50
N ILE A 176 1.02 7.50 8.99
CA ILE A 176 0.64 8.72 8.27
C ILE A 176 1.38 9.96 8.80
N TRP A 177 1.74 10.04 10.10
CA TRP A 177 2.39 11.23 10.68
C TRP A 177 3.33 10.91 11.84
N THR A 178 4.63 10.99 11.61
CA THR A 178 5.65 10.80 12.63
C THR A 178 6.04 12.11 13.31
N ASN A 179 5.43 12.41 14.45
CA ASN A 179 5.95 13.40 15.39
C ASN A 179 5.80 12.90 16.84
N LYS A 180 6.50 11.82 17.19
CA LYS A 180 6.67 11.46 18.59
C LYS A 180 7.68 12.42 19.21
N LYS A 181 7.21 13.39 20.01
CA LYS A 181 8.03 13.94 21.10
C LYS A 181 8.29 12.80 22.07
N GLN A 182 9.53 12.32 22.15
CA GLN A 182 9.94 11.41 23.22
C GLN A 182 9.56 12.05 24.56
N PRO A 183 8.96 11.29 25.49
CA PRO A 183 8.80 11.77 26.84
C PRO A 183 10.20 12.00 27.41
N THR A 184 10.53 13.25 27.66
CA THR A 184 11.73 13.62 28.42
C THR A 184 11.61 12.97 29.80
N THR A 185 12.39 11.94 30.03
CA THR A 185 12.61 11.39 31.36
C THR A 185 13.07 12.53 32.25
N ARG A 186 12.15 13.05 33.02
CA ARG A 186 12.44 14.05 34.06
C ARG A 186 13.37 13.37 35.08
N ASN A 187 14.66 13.65 34.94
CA ASN A 187 15.68 13.27 35.90
C ASN A 187 15.36 13.99 37.22
N THR A 188 14.60 13.38 38.10
CA THR A 188 14.41 13.84 39.46
C THR A 188 15.72 13.59 40.22
N LYS A 189 16.59 14.61 40.24
CA LYS A 189 17.75 14.60 41.15
C LYS A 189 17.25 14.45 42.60
N PRO A 190 17.79 13.52 43.40
CA PRO A 190 17.38 13.37 44.77
C PRO A 190 17.76 14.64 45.57
N LYS A 191 16.75 15.18 46.24
CA LYS A 191 16.89 16.34 47.15
C LYS A 191 17.87 15.97 48.27
N LYS A 192 19.08 16.57 48.30
CA LYS A 192 20.00 16.45 49.41
C LYS A 192 19.31 17.00 50.66
N ARG A 193 19.10 16.13 51.66
CA ARG A 193 18.77 16.51 53.05
C ARG A 193 19.95 17.27 53.59
N LYS A 194 19.77 18.52 53.98
CA LYS A 194 20.68 19.26 54.84
C LYS A 194 20.36 18.85 56.28
N ASN A 195 21.35 18.33 56.99
CA ASN A 195 21.40 18.30 58.46
C ASN A 195 21.64 19.70 59.00
#